data_e0cf400c3ea43384aa364badad638394
#
_entry.id   e0cf400c3ea43384aa364badad638394
#
_cell.length_a   1.000
_cell.length_b   1.000
_cell.length_c   1.000
_cell.angle_alpha   90.00
_cell.angle_beta   90.00
_cell.angle_gamma   90.00
#
_symmetry.space_group_name_H-M   'P 1'
#
loop_
_entity.id
_entity.type
_entity.pdbx_description
1 polymer ?
#
loop_
_entity_poly.entity_id
_entity_poly.type
_entity_poly.pdbx_seq_one_letter_code
_entity_poly.pdbx_strand_id
1 'polypeptide(L)'
;MFSLLIIGGTGFFGKSILDCYKRGLLSPWGIDKVIVMSRNSDNFKHNYPELISQGVEFFTGDIATIDYLPRAEYVIHAAASTDASRYLSHGKKEKKNIIRGTLNYCQLATEFHKNSKIVFCSSGAVYGYQPEQVKHLTEDMAFGDIESLDEVKKSYAYAKRDSEFS
;
A
#
# COMPACT_ATOMS: atom_id res chain seq x y z
N MET A 1 5.79 14.14 -19.08
CA MET A 1 6.17 12.77 -18.73
C MET A 1 6.14 12.68 -17.21
N PHE A 2 5.37 11.75 -16.67
CA PHE A 2 5.19 11.60 -15.23
C PHE A 2 5.59 10.20 -14.77
N SER A 3 6.06 10.11 -13.55
CA SER A 3 6.40 8.85 -12.91
C SER A 3 5.37 8.47 -11.84
N LEU A 4 5.14 7.16 -11.69
CA LEU A 4 4.32 6.55 -10.65
C LEU A 4 5.21 5.69 -9.75
N LEU A 5 5.29 6.03 -8.47
CA LEU A 5 5.89 5.17 -7.44
C LEU A 5 4.82 4.29 -6.81
N ILE A 6 5.05 2.97 -6.77
CA ILE A 6 4.18 2.02 -6.09
C ILE A 6 4.94 1.40 -4.91
N ILE A 7 4.63 1.85 -3.71
CA ILE A 7 5.19 1.31 -2.47
C ILE A 7 4.44 0.02 -2.11
N GLY A 8 5.14 -1.11 -2.08
CA GLY A 8 4.52 -2.44 -2.02
C GLY A 8 4.10 -2.96 -3.41
N GLY A 9 4.75 -2.48 -4.47
CA GLY A 9 4.36 -2.74 -5.86
C GLY A 9 4.53 -4.18 -6.36
N THR A 10 5.10 -5.09 -5.57
CA THR A 10 5.12 -6.52 -5.87
C THR A 10 3.90 -7.28 -5.35
N GLY A 11 2.99 -6.59 -4.66
CA GLY A 11 1.72 -7.13 -4.15
C GLY A 11 0.62 -7.24 -5.21
N PHE A 12 -0.60 -7.53 -4.75
CA PHE A 12 -1.77 -7.71 -5.62
C PHE A 12 -2.05 -6.48 -6.47
N PHE A 13 -2.19 -5.30 -5.84
CA PHE A 13 -2.45 -4.05 -6.58
C PHE A 13 -1.31 -3.69 -7.51
N GLY A 14 -0.04 -3.85 -7.07
CA GLY A 14 1.11 -3.54 -7.90
C GLY A 14 1.14 -4.36 -9.18
N LYS A 15 0.85 -5.67 -9.12
CA LYS A 15 0.76 -6.53 -10.31
C LYS A 15 -0.32 -6.06 -11.28
N SER A 16 -1.51 -5.72 -10.77
CA SER A 16 -2.60 -5.21 -11.59
C SER A 16 -2.26 -3.88 -12.26
N ILE A 17 -1.58 -2.97 -11.54
CA ILE A 17 -1.16 -1.68 -12.08
C ILE A 17 -0.06 -1.86 -13.14
N LEU A 18 0.87 -2.79 -12.93
CA LEU A 18 1.91 -3.11 -13.93
C LEU A 18 1.31 -3.70 -15.21
N ASP A 19 0.29 -4.56 -15.10
CA ASP A 19 -0.44 -5.03 -16.28
C ASP A 19 -1.15 -3.87 -16.99
N CYS A 20 -1.82 -2.98 -16.26
CA CYS A 20 -2.43 -1.78 -16.82
C CYS A 20 -1.39 -0.88 -17.51
N TYR A 21 -0.21 -0.70 -16.90
CA TYR A 21 0.87 0.08 -17.49
C TYR A 21 1.37 -0.54 -18.79
N LYS A 22 1.66 -1.83 -18.79
CA LYS A 22 2.08 -2.58 -19.98
C LYS A 22 1.07 -2.48 -21.14
N ARG A 23 -0.21 -2.44 -20.83
CA ARG A 23 -1.32 -2.28 -21.79
C ARG A 23 -1.56 -0.83 -22.24
N GLY A 24 -0.76 0.12 -21.76
CA GLY A 24 -0.90 1.54 -22.11
C GLY A 24 -2.06 2.26 -21.42
N LEU A 25 -2.73 1.64 -20.46
CA LEU A 25 -3.91 2.21 -19.79
C LEU A 25 -3.58 3.38 -18.85
N LEU A 26 -2.31 3.61 -18.53
CA LEU A 26 -1.87 4.74 -17.73
C LEU A 26 -1.45 5.96 -18.58
N SER A 27 -1.42 5.82 -19.91
CA SER A 27 -1.05 6.90 -20.84
C SER A 27 -1.94 8.15 -20.74
N PRO A 28 -3.28 8.06 -20.49
CA PRO A 28 -4.12 9.24 -20.32
C PRO A 28 -3.72 10.17 -19.17
N TRP A 29 -3.00 9.63 -18.16
CA TRP A 29 -2.43 10.43 -17.06
C TRP A 29 -0.99 10.89 -17.31
N GLY A 30 -0.46 10.63 -18.53
CA GLY A 30 0.92 10.98 -18.89
C GLY A 30 1.99 10.17 -18.13
N ILE A 31 1.61 9.02 -17.53
CA ILE A 31 2.53 8.14 -16.81
C ILE A 31 3.27 7.29 -17.83
N ASP A 32 4.56 7.49 -17.93
CA ASP A 32 5.48 6.80 -18.85
C ASP A 32 6.61 6.06 -18.11
N LYS A 33 6.63 6.16 -16.78
CA LYS A 33 7.57 5.47 -15.90
C LYS A 33 6.86 4.94 -14.67
N VAL A 34 7.14 3.69 -14.28
CA VAL A 34 6.65 3.08 -13.05
C VAL A 34 7.82 2.61 -12.20
N ILE A 35 7.88 3.07 -10.96
CA ILE A 35 8.89 2.67 -9.98
C ILE A 35 8.23 1.73 -8.98
N VAL A 36 8.67 0.49 -8.95
CA VAL A 36 8.18 -0.55 -8.06
C VAL A 36 9.05 -0.62 -6.82
N MET A 37 8.54 -0.18 -5.68
CA MET A 37 9.25 -0.33 -4.41
C MET A 37 8.83 -1.61 -3.70
N SER A 38 9.81 -2.42 -3.31
CA SER A 38 9.60 -3.68 -2.59
C SER A 38 10.85 -4.06 -1.80
N ARG A 39 10.66 -4.86 -0.75
CA ARG A 39 11.77 -5.46 0.03
C ARG A 39 12.53 -6.55 -0.72
N ASN A 40 11.89 -7.20 -1.68
CA ASN A 40 12.48 -8.26 -2.49
C ASN A 40 11.99 -8.15 -3.94
N SER A 41 12.70 -7.36 -4.73
CA SER A 41 12.37 -7.15 -6.14
C SER A 41 12.81 -8.30 -7.04
N ASP A 42 13.89 -9.01 -6.68
CA ASP A 42 14.47 -10.04 -7.55
C ASP A 42 13.59 -11.28 -7.65
N ASN A 43 12.97 -11.68 -6.54
CA ASN A 43 11.97 -12.75 -6.55
C ASN A 43 10.77 -12.40 -7.44
N PHE A 44 10.34 -11.13 -7.43
CA PHE A 44 9.27 -10.68 -8.30
C PHE A 44 9.67 -10.72 -9.77
N LYS A 45 10.84 -10.22 -10.12
CA LYS A 45 11.37 -10.24 -11.50
C LYS A 45 11.48 -11.64 -12.05
N HIS A 46 11.86 -12.61 -11.21
CA HIS A 46 11.96 -14.01 -11.60
C HIS A 46 10.58 -14.63 -11.85
N ASN A 47 9.60 -14.37 -10.98
CA ASN A 47 8.30 -15.03 -11.02
C ASN A 47 7.28 -14.35 -11.96
N TYR A 48 7.48 -13.07 -12.31
CA TYR A 48 6.55 -12.27 -13.12
C TYR A 48 7.28 -11.45 -14.19
N PRO A 49 8.16 -12.08 -15.01
CA PRO A 49 8.92 -11.35 -16.04
C PRO A 49 7.99 -10.68 -17.07
N GLU A 50 6.80 -11.23 -17.29
CA GLU A 50 5.80 -10.72 -18.23
C GLU A 50 5.21 -9.36 -17.81
N LEU A 51 5.30 -8.98 -16.53
CA LEU A 51 4.85 -7.67 -16.02
C LEU A 51 5.93 -6.59 -16.11
N ILE A 52 7.15 -6.96 -16.52
CA ILE A 52 8.26 -6.03 -16.64
C ILE A 52 8.34 -5.54 -18.08
N SER A 53 7.93 -4.30 -18.29
CA SER A 53 8.00 -3.63 -19.61
C SER A 53 8.97 -2.45 -19.55
N GLN A 54 9.24 -1.86 -20.70
CA GLN A 54 10.03 -0.63 -20.80
C GLN A 54 9.40 0.46 -19.90
N GLY A 55 10.23 1.17 -19.14
CA GLY A 55 9.78 2.21 -18.19
C GLY A 55 9.46 1.68 -16.80
N VAL A 56 9.55 0.36 -16.54
CA VAL A 56 9.43 -0.21 -15.19
C VAL A 56 10.81 -0.27 -14.54
N GLU A 57 10.96 0.43 -13.43
CA GLU A 57 12.16 0.40 -12.60
C GLU A 57 11.85 -0.21 -11.22
N PHE A 58 12.86 -0.74 -10.56
CA PHE A 58 12.74 -1.32 -9.23
C PHE A 58 13.59 -0.55 -8.23
N PHE A 59 12.98 -0.25 -7.08
CA PHE A 59 13.63 0.36 -5.93
C PHE A 59 13.51 -0.58 -4.74
N THR A 60 14.62 -1.18 -4.32
CA THR A 60 14.60 -2.16 -3.23
C THR A 60 14.78 -1.47 -1.89
N GLY A 61 13.84 -1.68 -0.97
CA GLY A 61 13.89 -1.13 0.37
C GLY A 61 12.65 -1.47 1.21
N ASP A 62 12.78 -1.30 2.53
CA ASP A 62 11.66 -1.42 3.46
C ASP A 62 11.17 -0.02 3.84
N ILE A 63 9.92 0.29 3.50
CA ILE A 63 9.32 1.59 3.79
C ILE A 63 9.35 1.96 5.29
N ALA A 64 9.44 0.97 6.18
CA ALA A 64 9.51 1.22 7.61
C ALA A 64 10.90 1.70 8.10
N THR A 65 11.95 1.62 7.26
CA THR A 65 13.34 1.90 7.70
C THR A 65 14.17 2.69 6.70
N ILE A 66 13.66 2.89 5.49
CA ILE A 66 14.38 3.63 4.45
C ILE A 66 14.45 5.12 4.81
N ASP A 67 15.48 5.79 4.35
CA ASP A 67 15.74 7.23 4.56
C ASP A 67 15.60 8.09 3.30
N TYR A 68 15.34 7.46 2.16
CA TYR A 68 15.20 8.12 0.86
C TYR A 68 14.07 7.49 0.04
N LEU A 69 13.35 8.29 -0.76
CA LEU A 69 12.38 7.84 -1.75
C LEU A 69 12.65 8.46 -3.13
N PRO A 70 12.49 7.68 -4.22
CA PRO A 70 12.51 8.25 -5.57
C PRO A 70 11.42 9.29 -5.72
N ARG A 71 11.73 10.44 -6.33
CA ARG A 71 10.71 11.45 -6.65
C ARG A 71 9.75 10.89 -7.70
N ALA A 72 8.47 11.18 -7.53
CA ALA A 72 7.41 10.78 -8.45
C ALA A 72 6.23 11.74 -8.37
N GLU A 73 5.53 11.96 -9.48
CA GLU A 73 4.35 12.83 -9.54
C GLU A 73 3.12 12.15 -8.96
N TYR A 74 3.07 10.81 -9.05
CA TYR A 74 2.02 9.98 -8.50
C TYR A 74 2.62 8.95 -7.56
N VAL A 75 1.96 8.72 -6.43
CA VAL A 75 2.39 7.70 -5.46
C VAL A 75 1.20 6.86 -5.05
N ILE A 76 1.37 5.55 -5.06
CA ILE A 76 0.42 4.60 -4.47
C ILE A 76 1.13 3.89 -3.32
N HIS A 77 0.68 4.14 -2.10
CA HIS A 77 1.17 3.43 -0.92
C HIS A 77 0.28 2.23 -0.62
N ALA A 78 0.70 1.06 -1.10
CA ALA A 78 -0.01 -0.22 -0.94
C ALA A 78 0.78 -1.24 -0.11
N ALA A 79 1.80 -0.80 0.64
CA ALA A 79 2.62 -1.68 1.45
C ALA A 79 1.89 -2.08 2.74
N ALA A 80 1.29 -3.26 2.71
CA ALA A 80 0.74 -3.93 3.87
C ALA A 80 0.76 -5.44 3.64
N SER A 81 1.00 -6.24 4.68
CA SER A 81 0.72 -7.67 4.61
C SER A 81 -0.78 -7.90 4.75
N THR A 82 -1.35 -8.71 3.86
CA THR A 82 -2.75 -9.17 3.94
C THR A 82 -2.83 -10.68 4.20
N ASP A 83 -1.71 -11.31 4.51
CA ASP A 83 -1.63 -12.74 4.78
C ASP A 83 -2.17 -13.04 6.19
N ALA A 84 -3.36 -13.63 6.26
CA ALA A 84 -4.04 -13.98 7.50
C ALA A 84 -3.19 -14.90 8.42
N SER A 85 -2.36 -15.78 7.86
CA SER A 85 -1.50 -16.66 8.64
C SER A 85 -0.45 -15.90 9.44
N ARG A 86 0.05 -14.81 8.90
CA ARG A 86 0.99 -13.90 9.57
C ARG A 86 0.34 -13.15 10.72
N TYR A 87 -0.93 -12.78 10.59
CA TYR A 87 -1.67 -12.12 11.67
C TYR A 87 -2.00 -13.07 12.82
N LEU A 88 -2.27 -14.34 12.52
CA LEU A 88 -2.45 -15.38 13.55
C LEU A 88 -1.19 -15.58 14.38
N SER A 89 -0.03 -15.65 13.73
CA SER A 89 1.24 -15.96 14.41
C SER A 89 1.99 -14.73 14.93
N HIS A 90 1.86 -13.58 14.26
CA HIS A 90 2.67 -12.38 14.51
C HIS A 90 1.89 -11.06 14.39
N GLY A 91 0.60 -11.04 14.73
CA GLY A 91 -0.29 -9.89 14.54
C GLY A 91 0.25 -8.57 15.10
N LYS A 92 0.81 -8.57 16.31
CA LYS A 92 1.43 -7.38 16.92
C LYS A 92 2.61 -6.85 16.12
N LYS A 93 3.42 -7.74 15.53
CA LYS A 93 4.56 -7.36 14.68
C LYS A 93 4.08 -6.76 13.37
N GLU A 94 3.10 -7.39 12.72
CA GLU A 94 2.53 -6.88 11.46
C GLU A 94 1.83 -5.53 11.68
N LYS A 95 1.05 -5.35 12.77
CA LYS A 95 0.50 -4.04 13.16
C LYS A 95 1.60 -2.98 13.25
N LYS A 96 2.66 -3.25 14.02
CA LYS A 96 3.79 -2.32 14.20
C LYS A 96 4.47 -1.97 12.88
N ASN A 97 4.66 -2.95 11.99
CA ASN A 97 5.28 -2.74 10.69
C ASN A 97 4.46 -1.82 9.80
N ILE A 98 3.13 -1.99 9.76
CA ILE A 98 2.23 -1.15 8.95
C ILE A 98 2.29 0.29 9.45
N ILE A 99 2.10 0.51 10.76
CA ILE A 99 2.11 1.86 11.35
C ILE A 99 3.47 2.54 11.13
N ARG A 100 4.56 1.83 11.41
CA ARG A 100 5.92 2.38 11.22
C ARG A 100 6.18 2.72 9.76
N GLY A 101 5.74 1.87 8.83
CA GLY A 101 5.88 2.12 7.39
C GLY A 101 5.10 3.36 6.95
N THR A 102 3.88 3.55 7.46
CA THR A 102 3.07 4.73 7.16
C THR A 102 3.70 6.00 7.74
N LEU A 103 4.10 5.99 9.01
CA LEU A 103 4.74 7.14 9.65
C LEU A 103 6.04 7.55 8.94
N ASN A 104 6.91 6.59 8.63
CA ASN A 104 8.13 6.87 7.89
C ASN A 104 7.84 7.43 6.50
N TYR A 105 6.84 6.86 5.79
CA TYR A 105 6.41 7.41 4.52
C TYR A 105 5.92 8.87 4.65
N CYS A 106 5.06 9.17 5.62
CA CYS A 106 4.57 10.54 5.85
C CYS A 106 5.71 11.53 6.09
N GLN A 107 6.71 11.14 6.88
CA GLN A 107 7.90 11.95 7.12
C GLN A 107 8.68 12.20 5.83
N LEU A 108 8.98 11.15 5.06
CA LEU A 108 9.72 11.27 3.81
C LEU A 108 8.94 12.00 2.71
N ALA A 109 7.61 11.86 2.69
CA ALA A 109 6.76 12.54 1.71
C ALA A 109 6.83 14.05 1.80
N THR A 110 7.11 14.62 2.98
CA THR A 110 7.28 16.07 3.15
C THR A 110 8.47 16.61 2.34
N GLU A 111 9.48 15.78 2.09
CA GLU A 111 10.67 16.15 1.32
C GLU A 111 10.57 15.68 -0.14
N PHE A 112 10.22 14.41 -0.35
CA PHE A 112 10.32 13.78 -1.67
C PHE A 112 9.04 13.88 -2.50
N HIS A 113 7.86 14.00 -1.84
CA HIS A 113 6.54 13.92 -2.50
C HIS A 113 5.62 15.09 -2.16
N LYS A 114 6.17 16.23 -1.75
CA LYS A 114 5.40 17.42 -1.34
C LYS A 114 4.36 17.87 -2.37
N ASN A 115 4.65 17.71 -3.65
CA ASN A 115 3.78 18.10 -4.76
C ASN A 115 3.15 16.91 -5.50
N SER A 116 3.34 15.70 -4.99
CA SER A 116 2.82 14.48 -5.61
C SER A 116 1.35 14.28 -5.28
N LYS A 117 0.64 13.60 -6.19
CA LYS A 117 -0.70 13.06 -5.91
C LYS A 117 -0.54 11.69 -5.28
N ILE A 118 -1.01 11.55 -4.04
CA ILE A 118 -0.79 10.36 -3.22
C ILE A 118 -2.11 9.63 -3.00
N VAL A 119 -2.11 8.33 -3.23
CA VAL A 119 -3.18 7.40 -2.84
C VAL A 119 -2.64 6.45 -1.79
N PHE A 120 -3.23 6.48 -0.60
CA PHE A 120 -2.97 5.51 0.46
C PHE A 120 -4.01 4.40 0.41
N CYS A 121 -3.55 3.15 0.24
CA CYS A 121 -4.44 1.98 0.25
C CYS A 121 -4.79 1.62 1.69
N SER A 122 -5.93 2.10 2.17
CA SER A 122 -6.48 1.72 3.45
C SER A 122 -7.23 0.37 3.36
N SER A 123 -8.27 0.18 4.12
CA SER A 123 -9.07 -1.06 4.15
C SER A 123 -10.45 -0.81 4.74
N GLY A 124 -11.47 -1.50 4.27
CA GLY A 124 -12.77 -1.56 4.93
C GLY A 124 -12.72 -2.07 6.38
N ALA A 125 -11.62 -2.71 6.78
CA ALA A 125 -11.41 -3.14 8.18
C ALA A 125 -11.34 -1.97 9.17
N VAL A 126 -11.05 -0.74 8.71
CA VAL A 126 -11.04 0.47 9.57
C VAL A 126 -12.40 0.74 10.21
N TYR A 127 -13.48 0.34 9.55
CA TYR A 127 -14.84 0.53 10.08
C TYR A 127 -15.15 -0.38 11.28
N GLY A 128 -14.35 -1.42 11.53
CA GLY A 128 -14.59 -2.34 12.64
C GLY A 128 -15.85 -3.20 12.44
N TYR A 129 -16.42 -3.67 13.54
CA TYR A 129 -17.69 -4.41 13.52
C TYR A 129 -18.84 -3.49 13.11
N GLN A 130 -19.68 -3.98 12.20
CA GLN A 130 -20.89 -3.31 11.79
C GLN A 130 -22.10 -4.25 11.96
N PRO A 131 -23.27 -3.75 12.36
CA PRO A 131 -24.48 -4.56 12.45
C PRO A 131 -24.86 -5.17 11.11
N GLU A 132 -25.49 -6.36 11.13
CA GLU A 132 -25.88 -7.08 9.89
C GLU A 132 -26.82 -6.30 8.95
N GLN A 133 -27.55 -5.31 9.50
CA GLN A 133 -28.45 -4.44 8.73
C GLN A 133 -27.67 -3.47 7.83
N VAL A 134 -26.41 -3.21 8.13
CA VAL A 134 -25.54 -2.32 7.34
C VAL A 134 -25.03 -3.10 6.11
N LYS A 135 -25.66 -2.87 4.96
CA LYS A 135 -25.28 -3.54 3.71
C LYS A 135 -24.14 -2.85 2.97
N HIS A 136 -23.98 -1.56 3.15
CA HIS A 136 -22.97 -0.74 2.48
C HIS A 136 -22.34 0.21 3.49
N LEU A 137 -21.03 0.35 3.42
CA LEU A 137 -20.26 1.33 4.20
C LEU A 137 -20.07 2.58 3.35
N THR A 138 -20.27 3.73 3.95
CA THR A 138 -19.98 5.04 3.36
C THR A 138 -18.86 5.72 4.13
N GLU A 139 -18.18 6.69 3.51
CA GLU A 139 -16.98 7.33 4.08
C GLU A 139 -17.29 8.16 5.35
N ASP A 140 -18.52 8.56 5.54
CA ASP A 140 -19.02 9.33 6.69
C ASP A 140 -19.58 8.46 7.83
N MET A 141 -19.56 7.14 7.67
CA MET A 141 -20.02 6.24 8.73
C MET A 141 -19.13 6.26 9.95
N ALA A 142 -19.77 6.22 11.12
CA ALA A 142 -19.06 6.06 12.38
C ALA A 142 -18.33 4.72 12.44
N PHE A 143 -17.14 4.74 13.02
CA PHE A 143 -16.36 3.53 13.26
C PHE A 143 -17.04 2.64 14.31
N GLY A 144 -17.24 1.38 13.97
CA GLY A 144 -17.67 0.35 14.91
C GLY A 144 -16.51 -0.14 15.78
N ASP A 145 -16.86 -1.03 16.71
CA ASP A 145 -15.91 -1.59 17.66
C ASP A 145 -14.97 -2.60 16.97
N ILE A 146 -13.66 -2.41 17.13
CA ILE A 146 -12.65 -3.35 16.64
C ILE A 146 -12.55 -4.57 17.55
N GLU A 147 -12.81 -4.42 18.86
CA GLU A 147 -12.71 -5.53 19.82
C GLU A 147 -13.77 -6.63 19.55
N SER A 148 -14.84 -6.29 18.86
CA SER A 148 -15.86 -7.26 18.42
C SER A 148 -15.47 -8.03 17.15
N LEU A 149 -14.34 -7.73 16.53
CA LEU A 149 -13.82 -8.49 15.38
C LEU A 149 -13.09 -9.76 15.84
N ASP A 150 -12.94 -10.71 14.90
CA ASP A 150 -12.07 -11.87 15.10
C ASP A 150 -10.63 -11.44 15.37
N GLU A 151 -9.91 -12.15 16.23
CA GLU A 151 -8.52 -11.85 16.62
C GLU A 151 -7.57 -11.64 15.43
N VAL A 152 -7.76 -12.40 14.33
CA VAL A 152 -6.98 -12.27 13.10
C VAL A 152 -7.16 -10.89 12.46
N LYS A 153 -8.38 -10.37 12.52
CA LYS A 153 -8.75 -9.10 11.89
C LYS A 153 -8.39 -7.90 12.76
N LYS A 154 -8.41 -8.02 14.09
CA LYS A 154 -8.17 -6.92 15.03
C LYS A 154 -6.85 -6.19 14.77
N SER A 155 -5.74 -6.92 14.75
CA SER A 155 -4.41 -6.32 14.57
C SER A 155 -4.29 -5.56 13.24
N TYR A 156 -4.92 -6.07 12.17
CA TYR A 156 -4.93 -5.40 10.87
C TYR A 156 -5.85 -4.16 10.88
N ALA A 157 -7.05 -4.28 11.45
CA ALA A 157 -8.00 -3.18 11.57
C ALA A 157 -7.40 -2.01 12.37
N TYR A 158 -6.80 -2.30 13.52
CA TYR A 158 -6.07 -1.30 14.30
C TYR A 158 -4.93 -0.67 13.53
N ALA A 159 -4.11 -1.50 12.83
CA ALA A 159 -2.99 -0.98 12.05
C ALA A 159 -3.45 0.02 11.00
N LYS A 160 -4.52 -0.31 10.26
CA LYS A 160 -5.06 0.55 9.21
C LYS A 160 -5.73 1.81 9.77
N ARG A 161 -6.54 1.67 10.83
CA ARG A 161 -7.17 2.81 11.50
C ARG A 161 -6.12 3.76 12.08
N ASP A 162 -5.13 3.26 12.81
CA ASP A 162 -4.04 4.06 13.36
C ASP A 162 -3.24 4.75 12.23
N SER A 163 -3.08 4.09 11.08
CA SER A 163 -2.38 4.67 9.92
C SER A 163 -3.15 5.79 9.22
N GLU A 164 -4.48 5.79 9.25
CA GLU A 164 -5.29 6.89 8.69
C GLU A 164 -5.22 8.15 9.55
N PHE A 165 -4.99 8.01 10.83
CA PHE A 165 -4.90 9.13 11.79
C PHE A 165 -3.46 9.60 12.04
N SER A 166 -2.47 9.01 11.34
CA SER A 166 -1.05 9.40 11.45
C SER A 166 -0.70 10.51 10.47
#